data_d68eaf2bd39e59f32938974e3e704411
#
_entry.id   d68eaf2bd39e59f32938974e3e704411
#
_cell.length_a   1.000
_cell.length_b   1.000
_cell.length_c   1.000
_cell.angle_alpha   90.00
_cell.angle_beta   90.00
_cell.angle_gamma   90.00
#
_symmetry.space_group_name_H-M   'P 1'
#
loop_
_entity.id
_entity.type
_entity.pdbx_description
1 polymer ?
#
loop_
_entity_poly.entity_id
_entity_poly.type
_entity_poly.pdbx_seq_one_letter_code
_entity_poly.pdbx_strand_id
1 'polypeptide(L)'
;MRIRITFSKQGALRYTGHLVLHTLLERAARRAAMPLAYSQGFHPSPKIQLASALPLGFSSRAEMMDMWLTADRDLAQLRNDLQATLPRDIQILNVEQVDDRAPALQTQIIAAEYEATIPEEFASNLTSRLSALTDASSLPRVRRGKTYDLRPLIESLEAAPADGSGKTRLLMRLTAREGATGRPEEVLSALGIPPETVRVERTRLIFQG
;
A
#
# COMPACT_ATOMS: atom_id res chain seq x y z
N MET A 1 -5.02 3.38 24.38
CA MET A 1 -4.08 4.09 23.48
C MET A 1 -4.16 3.50 22.09
N ARG A 2 -4.34 4.30 21.06
CA ARG A 2 -4.26 3.89 19.63
C ARG A 2 -2.93 4.36 19.06
N ILE A 3 -2.21 3.47 18.44
CA ILE A 3 -0.95 3.77 17.76
C ILE A 3 -1.08 3.52 16.27
N ARG A 4 -0.41 4.32 15.47
CA ARG A 4 -0.23 4.14 14.03
C ARG A 4 1.20 3.76 13.74
N ILE A 5 1.37 2.71 12.97
CA ILE A 5 2.68 2.17 12.60
C ILE A 5 2.82 2.24 11.09
N THR A 6 3.82 2.96 10.61
CA THR A 6 4.22 2.95 9.19
C THR A 6 5.35 1.96 9.01
N PHE A 7 5.25 1.09 8.01
CA PHE A 7 6.24 0.06 7.75
C PHE A 7 6.46 -0.22 6.27
N SER A 8 7.61 -0.79 5.94
CA SER A 8 7.90 -1.29 4.60
C SER A 8 7.56 -2.78 4.49
N LYS A 9 7.22 -3.22 3.27
CA LYS A 9 7.01 -4.62 2.91
C LYS A 9 7.80 -4.93 1.66
N GLN A 10 8.86 -5.71 1.79
CA GLN A 10 9.87 -5.91 0.75
C GLN A 10 10.12 -7.41 0.48
N GLY A 11 11.08 -7.71 -0.36
CA GLY A 11 11.62 -9.04 -0.58
C GLY A 11 10.57 -10.09 -0.97
N ALA A 12 10.65 -11.27 -0.37
CA ALA A 12 9.72 -12.36 -0.61
C ALA A 12 8.30 -12.09 -0.09
N LEU A 13 8.17 -11.20 0.90
CA LEU A 13 6.86 -10.85 1.45
C LEU A 13 5.96 -10.08 0.47
N ARG A 14 6.49 -9.56 -0.64
CA ARG A 14 5.66 -9.00 -1.71
C ARG A 14 4.59 -9.98 -2.23
N TYR A 15 4.82 -11.28 -2.11
CA TYR A 15 3.86 -12.32 -2.48
C TYR A 15 2.91 -12.72 -1.34
N THR A 16 2.93 -12.00 -0.22
CA THR A 16 2.04 -12.23 0.91
C THR A 16 0.76 -11.43 0.76
N GLY A 17 -0.38 -12.11 0.74
CA GLY A 17 -1.69 -11.48 0.66
C GLY A 17 -2.08 -10.75 1.95
N HIS A 18 -3.10 -9.89 1.87
CA HIS A 18 -3.55 -8.99 2.95
C HIS A 18 -3.87 -9.74 4.27
N LEU A 19 -4.64 -10.84 4.20
CA LEU A 19 -5.02 -11.60 5.39
C LEU A 19 -3.83 -12.31 6.04
N VAL A 20 -2.90 -12.82 5.24
CA VAL A 20 -1.69 -13.46 5.75
C VAL A 20 -0.77 -12.44 6.39
N LEU A 21 -0.63 -11.25 5.79
CA LEU A 21 0.11 -10.12 6.38
C LEU A 21 -0.50 -9.71 7.72
N HIS A 22 -1.83 -9.56 7.80
CA HIS A 22 -2.52 -9.24 9.05
C HIS A 22 -2.21 -10.27 10.14
N THR A 23 -2.32 -11.57 9.83
CA THR A 23 -2.00 -12.66 10.77
C THR A 23 -0.52 -12.63 11.20
N LEU A 24 0.41 -12.31 10.27
CA LEU A 24 1.83 -12.17 10.58
C LEU A 24 2.07 -11.05 11.59
N LEU A 25 1.46 -9.87 11.37
CA LEU A 25 1.59 -8.71 12.24
C LEU A 25 0.96 -8.96 13.62
N GLU A 26 -0.19 -9.62 13.67
CA GLU A 26 -0.83 -10.05 14.93
C GLU A 26 0.10 -10.97 15.73
N ARG A 27 0.67 -11.99 15.07
CA ARG A 27 1.60 -12.92 15.72
C ARG A 27 2.88 -12.21 16.19
N ALA A 28 3.39 -11.26 15.42
CA ALA A 28 4.54 -10.44 15.83
C ALA A 28 4.23 -9.60 17.07
N ALA A 29 3.08 -8.92 17.09
CA ALA A 29 2.65 -8.13 18.24
C ALA A 29 2.49 -8.99 19.52
N ARG A 30 1.92 -10.19 19.40
CA ARG A 30 1.82 -11.15 20.53
C ARG A 30 3.21 -11.58 21.03
N ARG A 31 4.14 -11.91 20.13
CA ARG A 31 5.53 -12.29 20.50
C ARG A 31 6.28 -11.14 21.16
N ALA A 32 6.02 -9.90 20.74
CA ALA A 32 6.56 -8.69 21.34
C ALA A 32 5.88 -8.31 22.69
N ALA A 33 5.00 -9.18 23.22
CA ALA A 33 4.24 -8.94 24.44
C ALA A 33 3.51 -7.57 24.45
N MET A 34 2.97 -7.16 23.28
CA MET A 34 2.17 -5.94 23.20
C MET A 34 0.89 -6.10 24.00
N PRO A 35 0.50 -5.09 24.84
CA PRO A 35 -0.75 -5.11 25.59
C PRO A 35 -1.94 -4.83 24.66
N LEU A 36 -2.27 -5.78 23.77
CA LEU A 36 -3.28 -5.63 22.74
C LEU A 36 -4.69 -5.48 23.32
N ALA A 37 -5.45 -4.53 22.82
CA ALA A 37 -6.88 -4.50 23.02
C ALA A 37 -7.59 -5.48 22.08
N TYR A 38 -8.69 -6.07 22.56
CA TYR A 38 -9.47 -7.06 21.81
C TYR A 38 -10.87 -6.54 21.48
N SER A 39 -11.45 -7.07 20.43
CA SER A 39 -12.85 -6.83 20.10
C SER A 39 -13.75 -7.47 21.16
N GLN A 40 -14.98 -6.96 21.28
CA GLN A 40 -16.03 -7.58 22.09
C GLN A 40 -16.72 -8.70 21.30
N GLY A 41 -17.23 -9.72 21.98
CA GLY A 41 -18.00 -10.80 21.38
C GLY A 41 -17.47 -12.20 21.71
N PHE A 42 -18.06 -13.23 21.10
CA PHE A 42 -17.75 -14.64 21.39
C PHE A 42 -16.36 -15.09 20.89
N HIS A 43 -15.80 -14.40 19.91
CA HIS A 43 -14.46 -14.68 19.36
C HIS A 43 -13.63 -13.40 19.35
N PRO A 44 -13.09 -12.98 20.52
CA PRO A 44 -12.30 -11.78 20.61
C PRO A 44 -11.05 -11.86 19.72
N SER A 45 -10.85 -10.86 18.87
CA SER A 45 -9.65 -10.70 18.05
C SER A 45 -8.92 -9.40 18.41
N PRO A 46 -7.58 -9.35 18.29
CA PRO A 46 -6.84 -8.14 18.51
C PRO A 46 -7.34 -7.01 17.61
N LYS A 47 -7.48 -5.81 18.17
CA LYS A 47 -7.82 -4.62 17.40
C LYS A 47 -6.60 -4.13 16.61
N ILE A 48 -6.47 -4.63 15.38
CA ILE A 48 -5.45 -4.26 14.40
C ILE A 48 -6.16 -3.95 13.09
N GLN A 49 -5.87 -2.80 12.48
CA GLN A 49 -6.41 -2.38 11.18
C GLN A 49 -5.27 -2.05 10.23
N LEU A 50 -5.23 -2.71 9.08
CA LEU A 50 -4.37 -2.33 7.95
C LEU A 50 -5.06 -1.25 7.11
N ALA A 51 -4.28 -0.31 6.61
CA ALA A 51 -4.76 0.84 5.86
C ALA A 51 -5.42 0.46 4.52
N SER A 52 -4.74 -0.35 3.73
CA SER A 52 -5.18 -0.72 2.39
C SER A 52 -4.52 -2.01 1.94
N ALA A 53 -5.24 -2.83 1.20
CA ALA A 53 -4.64 -4.02 0.59
C ALA A 53 -3.58 -3.63 -0.46
N LEU A 54 -2.47 -4.36 -0.48
CA LEU A 54 -1.46 -4.27 -1.52
C LEU A 54 -1.59 -5.49 -2.43
N PRO A 55 -1.62 -5.32 -3.77
CA PRO A 55 -1.65 -6.44 -4.70
C PRO A 55 -0.48 -7.41 -4.49
N LEU A 56 -0.67 -8.69 -4.83
CA LEU A 56 0.42 -9.66 -4.80
C LEU A 56 1.51 -9.30 -5.81
N GLY A 57 2.76 -9.53 -5.43
CA GLY A 57 3.93 -9.18 -6.23
C GLY A 57 4.43 -7.74 -6.01
N PHE A 58 3.65 -6.87 -5.34
CA PHE A 58 4.03 -5.49 -5.08
C PHE A 58 4.79 -5.37 -3.76
N SER A 59 5.85 -4.57 -3.78
CA SER A 59 6.53 -4.06 -2.60
C SER A 59 5.90 -2.75 -2.14
N SER A 60 6.23 -2.33 -0.92
CA SER A 60 5.80 -1.04 -0.38
C SER A 60 6.79 -0.51 0.64
N ARG A 61 6.95 0.81 0.66
CA ARG A 61 7.63 1.56 1.71
C ARG A 61 6.66 2.47 2.49
N ALA A 62 5.37 2.23 2.36
CA ALA A 62 4.34 3.08 2.94
C ALA A 62 3.09 2.29 3.38
N GLU A 63 3.29 1.07 3.92
CA GLU A 63 2.21 0.36 4.56
C GLU A 63 1.90 0.99 5.91
N MET A 64 0.63 0.98 6.30
CA MET A 64 0.22 1.48 7.60
C MET A 64 -0.73 0.52 8.30
N MET A 65 -0.62 0.46 9.61
CA MET A 65 -1.60 -0.20 10.47
C MET A 65 -1.86 0.64 11.72
N ASP A 66 -3.09 0.56 12.20
CA ASP A 66 -3.44 1.03 13.53
C ASP A 66 -3.61 -0.16 14.46
N MET A 67 -3.12 0.00 15.69
CA MET A 67 -3.18 -1.01 16.73
C MET A 67 -3.68 -0.36 18.03
N TRP A 68 -4.62 -1.00 18.73
CA TRP A 68 -5.13 -0.53 20.01
C TRP A 68 -4.48 -1.30 21.14
N LEU A 69 -4.00 -0.57 22.14
CA LEU A 69 -3.35 -1.09 23.32
C LEU A 69 -4.21 -0.81 24.57
N THR A 70 -4.19 -1.72 25.54
CA THR A 70 -4.89 -1.59 26.83
C THR A 70 -4.11 -0.77 27.85
N ALA A 71 -2.81 -0.55 27.60
CA ALA A 71 -1.92 0.26 28.45
C ALA A 71 -1.04 1.15 27.59
N ASP A 72 -0.63 2.28 28.13
CA ASP A 72 0.33 3.16 27.50
C ASP A 72 1.72 2.54 27.54
N ARG A 73 2.47 2.77 26.48
CA ARG A 73 3.86 2.29 26.28
C ARG A 73 4.71 3.42 25.70
N ASP A 74 5.97 3.43 26.06
CA ASP A 74 6.97 4.24 25.35
C ASP A 74 7.04 3.81 23.88
N LEU A 75 6.91 4.76 22.94
CA LEU A 75 6.81 4.46 21.51
C LEU A 75 8.13 3.94 20.94
N ALA A 76 9.28 4.42 21.44
CA ALA A 76 10.59 3.97 20.96
C ALA A 76 10.84 2.52 21.40
N GLN A 77 10.53 2.19 22.66
CA GLN A 77 10.65 0.83 23.18
C GLN A 77 9.68 -0.11 22.44
N LEU A 78 8.43 0.31 22.24
CA LEU A 78 7.43 -0.46 21.49
C LEU A 78 7.90 -0.76 20.06
N ARG A 79 8.46 0.25 19.37
CA ARG A 79 9.04 0.07 18.04
C ARG A 79 10.13 -1.00 18.04
N ASN A 80 11.06 -0.94 18.99
CA ASN A 80 12.18 -1.88 19.09
C ASN A 80 11.68 -3.31 19.39
N ASP A 81 10.78 -3.47 20.35
CA ASP A 81 10.20 -4.75 20.74
C ASP A 81 9.46 -5.41 19.57
N LEU A 82 8.65 -4.64 18.86
CA LEU A 82 7.91 -5.14 17.71
C LEU A 82 8.84 -5.47 16.53
N GLN A 83 9.81 -4.59 16.23
CA GLN A 83 10.78 -4.82 15.15
C GLN A 83 11.58 -6.11 15.37
N ALA A 84 11.95 -6.43 16.59
CA ALA A 84 12.70 -7.64 16.92
C ALA A 84 11.92 -8.94 16.62
N THR A 85 10.60 -8.88 16.51
CA THR A 85 9.73 -10.04 16.23
C THR A 85 9.28 -10.14 14.78
N LEU A 86 9.53 -9.10 13.97
CA LEU A 86 9.15 -9.04 12.57
C LEU A 86 10.22 -9.72 11.68
N PRO A 87 9.82 -10.30 10.53
CA PRO A 87 10.79 -10.77 9.54
C PRO A 87 11.56 -9.58 8.95
N ARG A 88 12.79 -9.84 8.49
CA ARG A 88 13.69 -8.81 7.92
C ARG A 88 13.10 -7.99 6.76
N ASP A 89 12.14 -8.55 6.05
CA ASP A 89 11.48 -7.94 4.89
C ASP A 89 10.38 -6.94 5.31
N ILE A 90 10.12 -6.80 6.61
CA ILE A 90 9.26 -5.76 7.20
C ILE A 90 10.11 -4.89 8.13
N GLN A 91 10.14 -3.58 7.85
CA GLN A 91 10.82 -2.62 8.70
C GLN A 91 9.84 -1.54 9.16
N ILE A 92 9.81 -1.29 10.46
CA ILE A 92 9.03 -0.20 11.03
C ILE A 92 9.75 1.12 10.76
N LEU A 93 9.07 2.01 10.04
CA LEU A 93 9.58 3.32 9.65
C LEU A 93 9.21 4.39 10.66
N ASN A 94 7.95 4.37 11.13
CA ASN A 94 7.44 5.32 12.12
C ASN A 94 6.44 4.64 13.07
N VAL A 95 6.37 5.13 14.30
CA VAL A 95 5.33 4.80 15.28
C VAL A 95 4.89 6.11 15.92
N GLU A 96 3.59 6.37 15.91
CA GLU A 96 2.99 7.56 16.48
C GLU A 96 1.70 7.21 17.23
N GLN A 97 1.38 7.99 18.24
CA GLN A 97 0.08 7.92 18.90
C GLN A 97 -0.93 8.71 18.07
N VAL A 98 -2.13 8.16 17.93
CA VAL A 98 -3.25 8.80 17.25
C VAL A 98 -4.47 8.85 18.15
N ASP A 99 -5.37 9.79 17.89
CA ASP A 99 -6.61 9.92 18.66
C ASP A 99 -7.44 8.62 18.52
N ASP A 100 -7.88 8.07 19.65
CA ASP A 100 -8.74 6.89 19.68
C ASP A 100 -10.07 7.11 18.94
N ARG A 101 -10.52 8.37 18.85
CA ARG A 101 -11.75 8.79 18.14
C ARG A 101 -11.55 9.07 16.67
N ALA A 102 -10.30 9.11 16.18
CA ALA A 102 -10.05 9.32 14.76
C ALA A 102 -10.79 8.27 13.91
N PRO A 103 -11.28 8.61 12.72
CA PRO A 103 -11.93 7.67 11.81
C PRO A 103 -11.12 6.40 11.59
N ALA A 104 -11.73 5.33 11.09
CA ALA A 104 -11.05 4.10 10.75
C ALA A 104 -9.94 4.39 9.72
N LEU A 105 -8.77 3.77 9.88
CA LEU A 105 -7.58 4.05 9.07
C LEU A 105 -7.87 3.97 7.56
N GLN A 106 -8.59 2.93 7.14
CA GLN A 106 -8.90 2.71 5.72
C GLN A 106 -9.83 3.78 5.12
N THR A 107 -10.68 4.44 5.93
CA THR A 107 -11.59 5.48 5.44
C THR A 107 -10.93 6.85 5.27
N GLN A 108 -9.72 7.01 5.81
CA GLN A 108 -8.95 8.25 5.71
C GLN A 108 -8.12 8.32 4.42
N ILE A 109 -7.96 7.21 3.69
CA ILE A 109 -7.12 7.16 2.49
C ILE A 109 -7.93 7.58 1.28
N ILE A 110 -7.38 8.52 0.50
CA ILE A 110 -8.00 9.03 -0.72
C ILE A 110 -7.24 8.62 -1.98
N ALA A 111 -5.92 8.49 -1.90
CA ALA A 111 -5.08 8.09 -3.03
C ALA A 111 -3.86 7.29 -2.54
N ALA A 112 -3.19 6.64 -3.49
CA ALA A 112 -1.90 6.00 -3.28
C ALA A 112 -0.94 6.32 -4.43
N GLU A 113 0.33 6.49 -4.09
CA GLU A 113 1.39 6.71 -5.06
C GLU A 113 2.19 5.41 -5.24
N TYR A 114 2.54 5.16 -6.49
CA TYR A 114 3.29 3.98 -6.89
C TYR A 114 4.44 4.37 -7.82
N GLU A 115 5.49 3.60 -7.76
CA GLU A 115 6.61 3.64 -8.69
C GLU A 115 6.74 2.28 -9.36
N ALA A 116 6.84 2.27 -10.69
CA ALA A 116 7.05 1.08 -11.49
C ALA A 116 8.34 1.23 -12.30
N THR A 117 9.23 0.22 -12.22
CA THR A 117 10.44 0.17 -13.05
C THR A 117 10.12 -0.47 -14.39
N ILE A 118 10.15 0.33 -15.45
CA ILE A 118 9.75 -0.08 -16.79
C ILE A 118 10.95 -0.71 -17.51
N PRO A 119 10.83 -1.95 -18.01
CA PRO A 119 11.85 -2.56 -18.86
C PRO A 119 12.12 -1.72 -20.13
N GLU A 120 13.35 -1.75 -20.61
CA GLU A 120 13.80 -0.93 -21.77
C GLU A 120 12.93 -1.15 -23.01
N GLU A 121 12.53 -2.38 -23.25
CA GLU A 121 11.66 -2.78 -24.36
C GLU A 121 10.31 -2.06 -24.39
N PHE A 122 9.80 -1.59 -23.23
CA PHE A 122 8.55 -0.85 -23.09
C PHE A 122 8.76 0.65 -22.87
N ALA A 123 10.00 1.13 -22.79
CA ALA A 123 10.32 2.53 -22.49
C ALA A 123 10.10 3.46 -23.70
N SER A 124 10.18 2.92 -24.92
CA SER A 124 10.00 3.72 -26.13
C SER A 124 8.60 4.36 -26.17
N ASN A 125 8.54 5.65 -26.50
CA ASN A 125 7.30 6.42 -26.60
C ASN A 125 6.42 6.40 -25.36
N LEU A 126 6.98 6.08 -24.17
CA LEU A 126 6.20 5.99 -22.92
C LEU A 126 5.48 7.30 -22.63
N THR A 127 6.15 8.45 -22.76
CA THR A 127 5.55 9.77 -22.52
C THR A 127 4.33 10.01 -23.40
N SER A 128 4.40 9.70 -24.71
CA SER A 128 3.25 9.86 -25.61
C SER A 128 2.09 8.93 -25.24
N ARG A 129 2.38 7.70 -24.81
CA ARG A 129 1.35 6.76 -24.34
C ARG A 129 0.70 7.23 -23.04
N LEU A 130 1.48 7.82 -22.12
CA LEU A 130 0.96 8.42 -20.91
C LEU A 130 0.02 9.60 -21.20
N SER A 131 0.43 10.50 -22.09
CA SER A 131 -0.43 11.62 -22.54
C SER A 131 -1.73 11.09 -23.13
N ALA A 132 -1.67 10.12 -24.03
CA ALA A 132 -2.87 9.52 -24.63
C ALA A 132 -3.81 8.92 -23.58
N LEU A 133 -3.27 8.30 -22.52
CA LEU A 133 -4.09 7.77 -21.42
C LEU A 133 -4.73 8.89 -20.57
N THR A 134 -3.98 9.95 -20.29
CA THR A 134 -4.46 11.07 -19.48
C THR A 134 -5.46 11.94 -20.22
N ASP A 135 -5.34 12.05 -21.54
CA ASP A 135 -6.21 12.84 -22.41
C ASP A 135 -7.49 12.07 -22.81
N ALA A 136 -7.51 10.75 -22.60
CA ALA A 136 -8.68 9.94 -22.90
C ALA A 136 -9.89 10.38 -22.04
N SER A 137 -11.07 10.47 -22.66
CA SER A 137 -12.32 10.77 -21.95
C SER A 137 -12.81 9.60 -21.10
N SER A 138 -12.45 8.36 -21.45
CA SER A 138 -12.81 7.13 -20.76
C SER A 138 -11.82 6.02 -21.08
N LEU A 139 -11.57 5.14 -20.11
CA LEU A 139 -10.72 3.96 -20.22
C LEU A 139 -11.48 2.72 -19.68
N PRO A 140 -12.42 2.16 -20.44
CA PRO A 140 -13.22 1.03 -19.98
C PRO A 140 -12.35 -0.21 -19.73
N ARG A 141 -12.59 -0.85 -18.59
CA ARG A 141 -11.94 -2.09 -18.14
C ARG A 141 -12.98 -3.08 -17.64
N VAL A 142 -12.63 -4.35 -17.70
CA VAL A 142 -13.51 -5.42 -17.18
C VAL A 142 -12.78 -6.15 -16.06
N ARG A 143 -13.39 -6.23 -14.89
CA ARG A 143 -12.86 -6.97 -13.75
C ARG A 143 -13.95 -7.80 -13.08
N ARG A 144 -13.67 -9.09 -12.88
CA ARG A 144 -14.63 -10.03 -12.27
C ARG A 144 -16.03 -9.95 -12.91
N GLY A 145 -16.06 -9.79 -14.23
CA GLY A 145 -17.31 -9.67 -15.01
C GLY A 145 -18.01 -8.31 -14.91
N LYS A 146 -17.44 -7.32 -14.21
CA LYS A 146 -17.98 -5.96 -14.12
C LYS A 146 -17.14 -4.97 -14.93
N THR A 147 -17.80 -4.19 -15.76
CA THR A 147 -17.17 -3.06 -16.48
C THR A 147 -17.09 -1.86 -15.57
N TYR A 148 -15.96 -1.14 -15.61
CA TYR A 148 -15.75 0.13 -14.94
C TYR A 148 -14.82 1.02 -15.78
N ASP A 149 -14.80 2.31 -15.47
CA ASP A 149 -13.91 3.27 -16.11
C ASP A 149 -12.66 3.49 -15.25
N LEU A 150 -11.48 3.23 -15.80
CA LEU A 150 -10.20 3.44 -15.13
C LEU A 150 -9.79 4.93 -15.14
N ARG A 151 -10.24 5.72 -16.15
CA ARG A 151 -9.75 7.10 -16.34
C ARG A 151 -9.94 7.98 -15.10
N PRO A 152 -11.13 8.06 -14.46
CA PRO A 152 -11.33 8.88 -13.27
C PRO A 152 -10.57 8.40 -12.03
N LEU A 153 -9.98 7.21 -12.07
CA LEU A 153 -9.18 6.65 -10.99
C LEU A 153 -7.68 6.98 -11.13
N ILE A 154 -7.29 7.61 -12.23
CA ILE A 154 -5.92 8.08 -12.48
C ILE A 154 -5.86 9.58 -12.16
N GLU A 155 -5.15 9.94 -11.08
CA GLU A 155 -4.94 11.34 -10.71
C GLU A 155 -3.74 11.95 -11.45
N SER A 156 -2.61 11.21 -11.51
CA SER A 156 -1.46 11.61 -12.32
C SER A 156 -0.62 10.41 -12.78
N LEU A 157 0.01 10.55 -13.94
CA LEU A 157 1.01 9.63 -14.48
C LEU A 157 2.20 10.45 -14.99
N GLU A 158 3.42 10.02 -14.66
CA GLU A 158 4.64 10.70 -15.07
C GLU A 158 5.74 9.67 -15.38
N ALA A 159 6.41 9.85 -16.50
CA ALA A 159 7.64 9.12 -16.81
C ALA A 159 8.83 9.91 -16.30
N ALA A 160 9.61 9.32 -15.42
CA ALA A 160 10.82 9.92 -14.87
C ALA A 160 12.04 9.07 -15.23
N PRO A 161 13.20 9.69 -15.52
CA PRO A 161 14.43 8.95 -15.68
C PRO A 161 14.77 8.19 -14.40
N ALA A 162 15.37 7.04 -14.55
CA ALA A 162 15.83 6.27 -13.41
C ALA A 162 17.06 6.94 -12.76
N ASP A 163 17.17 6.75 -11.47
CA ASP A 163 18.33 7.12 -10.69
C ASP A 163 19.52 6.22 -11.03
N GLY A 164 20.39 6.66 -11.94
CA GLY A 164 21.68 6.01 -12.21
C GLY A 164 21.65 4.57 -12.79
N SER A 165 20.48 3.90 -12.84
CA SER A 165 20.35 2.52 -13.35
C SER A 165 20.02 2.45 -14.84
N GLY A 166 19.78 3.59 -15.50
CA GLY A 166 19.41 3.67 -16.93
C GLY A 166 17.97 3.22 -17.24
N LYS A 167 17.18 2.79 -16.24
CA LYS A 167 15.81 2.31 -16.43
C LYS A 167 14.80 3.44 -16.25
N THR A 168 13.79 3.49 -17.11
CA THR A 168 12.67 4.43 -16.98
C THR A 168 11.79 4.07 -15.78
N ARG A 169 11.38 5.07 -15.00
CA ARG A 169 10.39 4.90 -13.93
C ARG A 169 9.06 5.49 -14.36
N LEU A 170 8.00 4.79 -14.04
CA LEU A 170 6.62 5.30 -14.14
C LEU A 170 6.12 5.62 -12.73
N LEU A 171 5.85 6.89 -12.50
CA LEU A 171 5.23 7.38 -11.27
C LEU A 171 3.72 7.46 -11.50
N MET A 172 2.94 6.92 -10.57
CA MET A 172 1.48 6.87 -10.67
C MET A 172 0.86 7.34 -9.36
N ARG A 173 -0.07 8.27 -9.44
CA ARG A 173 -0.96 8.59 -8.34
C ARG A 173 -2.37 8.18 -8.71
N LEU A 174 -2.92 7.25 -7.92
CA LEU A 174 -4.19 6.60 -8.20
C LEU A 174 -5.13 6.76 -7.01
N THR A 175 -6.41 7.00 -7.29
CA THR A 175 -7.47 7.01 -6.28
C THR A 175 -7.47 5.70 -5.48
N ALA A 176 -7.60 5.78 -4.15
CA ALA A 176 -7.60 4.62 -3.25
C ALA A 176 -8.71 4.72 -2.19
N ARG A 177 -9.86 5.26 -2.56
CA ARG A 177 -11.05 5.36 -1.70
C ARG A 177 -11.84 4.07 -1.70
N GLU A 178 -12.66 3.89 -0.68
CA GLU A 178 -13.66 2.83 -0.64
C GLU A 178 -14.58 2.92 -1.87
N GLY A 179 -14.77 1.80 -2.56
CA GLY A 179 -15.56 1.74 -3.80
C GLY A 179 -14.91 2.32 -5.06
N ALA A 180 -13.78 3.04 -4.94
CA ALA A 180 -13.09 3.68 -6.06
C ALA A 180 -11.57 3.53 -5.92
N THR A 181 -11.02 2.44 -6.47
CA THR A 181 -9.59 2.12 -6.37
C THR A 181 -8.97 1.94 -7.74
N GLY A 182 -8.09 2.87 -8.11
CA GLY A 182 -7.19 2.75 -9.26
C GLY A 182 -6.12 1.68 -8.98
N ARG A 183 -5.76 0.91 -10.01
CA ARG A 183 -4.84 -0.21 -9.88
C ARG A 183 -3.66 -0.05 -10.82
N PRO A 184 -2.43 -0.10 -10.30
CA PRO A 184 -1.24 -0.02 -11.15
C PRO A 184 -1.21 -1.07 -12.27
N GLU A 185 -1.64 -2.31 -11.99
CA GLU A 185 -1.69 -3.36 -13.00
C GLU A 185 -2.61 -3.04 -14.18
N GLU A 186 -3.72 -2.33 -13.93
CA GLU A 186 -4.63 -1.91 -14.99
C GLU A 186 -4.08 -0.73 -15.81
N VAL A 187 -3.33 0.17 -15.16
CA VAL A 187 -2.61 1.25 -15.86
C VAL A 187 -1.52 0.67 -16.74
N LEU A 188 -0.71 -0.26 -16.23
CA LEU A 188 0.33 -0.94 -17.00
C LEU A 188 -0.27 -1.67 -18.21
N SER A 189 -1.35 -2.42 -18.01
CA SER A 189 -2.07 -3.10 -19.09
C SER A 189 -2.62 -2.12 -20.13
N ALA A 190 -3.13 -0.95 -19.69
CA ALA A 190 -3.60 0.11 -20.59
C ALA A 190 -2.47 0.72 -21.43
N LEU A 191 -1.25 0.73 -20.90
CA LEU A 191 -0.04 1.13 -21.61
C LEU A 191 0.53 0.01 -22.50
N GLY A 192 -0.09 -1.18 -22.55
CA GLY A 192 0.45 -2.33 -23.30
C GLY A 192 1.69 -2.94 -22.62
N ILE A 193 1.85 -2.74 -21.31
CA ILE A 193 2.97 -3.29 -20.53
C ILE A 193 2.43 -4.45 -19.68
N PRO A 194 2.93 -5.68 -19.84
CA PRO A 194 2.50 -6.80 -19.02
C PRO A 194 2.88 -6.55 -17.54
N PRO A 195 1.92 -6.50 -16.61
CA PRO A 195 2.20 -6.16 -15.20
C PRO A 195 3.17 -7.10 -14.51
N GLU A 196 3.21 -8.37 -14.93
CA GLU A 196 4.10 -9.41 -14.39
C GLU A 196 5.58 -9.18 -14.74
N THR A 197 5.87 -8.38 -15.76
CA THR A 197 7.26 -8.04 -16.16
C THR A 197 7.79 -6.84 -15.38
N VAL A 198 6.95 -6.14 -14.64
CA VAL A 198 7.25 -4.87 -13.99
C VAL A 198 7.32 -5.02 -12.48
N ARG A 199 8.37 -4.45 -11.88
CA ARG A 199 8.42 -4.31 -10.43
C ARG A 199 7.70 -3.03 -10.02
N VAL A 200 6.65 -3.18 -9.21
CA VAL A 200 5.85 -2.06 -8.69
C VAL A 200 6.03 -1.93 -7.19
N GLU A 201 6.23 -0.72 -6.73
CA GLU A 201 6.32 -0.37 -5.31
C GLU A 201 5.31 0.72 -4.96
N ARG A 202 4.54 0.52 -3.89
CA ARG A 202 3.76 1.60 -3.28
C ARG A 202 4.68 2.51 -2.47
N THR A 203 4.73 3.79 -2.84
CA THR A 203 5.66 4.76 -2.24
C THR A 203 5.00 5.62 -1.19
N ARG A 204 3.67 5.82 -1.27
CA ARG A 204 2.94 6.67 -0.35
C ARG A 204 1.45 6.32 -0.29
N LEU A 205 0.83 6.52 0.87
CA LEU A 205 -0.61 6.60 1.06
C LEU A 205 -0.97 8.07 1.33
N ILE A 206 -2.00 8.58 0.64
CA ILE A 206 -2.45 9.96 0.76
C ILE A 206 -3.74 9.98 1.57
N PHE A 207 -3.75 10.77 2.60
CA PHE A 207 -4.87 10.93 3.52
C PHE A 207 -5.72 12.14 3.13
N GLN A 208 -6.97 12.08 3.51
CA GLN A 208 -7.84 13.24 3.49
C GLN A 208 -7.27 14.28 4.47
N GLY A 209 -7.05 15.52 4.01
CA GLY A 209 -6.59 16.63 4.81
C GLY A 209 -7.70 17.15 5.73
#